data_e3664af1271306ddc1a806bf6e7d4d7f
#
_entry.id   e3664af1271306ddc1a806bf6e7d4d7f
#
_cell.length_a   1.000
_cell.length_b   1.000
_cell.length_c   1.000
_cell.angle_alpha   90.00
_cell.angle_beta   90.00
_cell.angle_gamma   90.00
#
_symmetry.space_group_name_H-M   'P 1'
#
loop_
_entity.id
_entity.type
_entity.pdbx_description
1 polymer ?
#
loop_
_entity_poly.entity_id
_entity_poly.type
_entity_poly.pdbx_seq_one_letter_code
_entity_poly.pdbx_strand_id
1 'polypeptide(L)'
;MTIPIRTCSRCGRTADNLIEFHDQLLCPDCLDSMTEICVDCGTRFWHCDNCNTAASPLCSDCYDRNYARCTRCGSLISLDECWYPYDNDDPYCSDCCSNIENSPIHDYYFKPRPIFYGTGPRFFGVELEIDGAGEDSENASTLLNIANRKHSFAYCKHDGSLDDGFEIVTHPLSLEYQLHEMPWADVLNKAASMGYLSHQAGTCGLHVHVSRKAFGDNFDAQDSAIARVLYFVECHWRELLRFSRRTQRQMDQWAARYGYRDRPDEMLEHVKKGSGSRYTCVNLTNCDTIEFRMFRGTLKQNTLLATLQMVDHICDVAIHLSDDELRDLSWSSFVSGIKEPELIQYLKERNLYINEPTEAEGEI
;
A
#
# COMPACT_ATOMS: atom_id res chain seq x y z
N MET A 1 40.92 -2.18 57.85
CA MET A 1 39.91 -2.50 56.81
C MET A 1 39.80 -1.24 55.95
N THR A 2 40.33 -1.28 54.75
CA THR A 2 40.21 -0.17 53.78
C THR A 2 38.76 -0.22 53.25
N ILE A 3 37.99 0.85 53.53
CA ILE A 3 36.68 1.05 52.95
C ILE A 3 36.88 1.17 51.43
N PRO A 4 36.22 0.37 50.61
CA PRO A 4 36.35 0.49 49.14
C PRO A 4 35.88 1.87 48.71
N ILE A 5 36.74 2.61 48.03
CA ILE A 5 36.44 3.92 47.46
C ILE A 5 35.37 3.69 46.40
N ARG A 6 34.14 4.23 46.60
CA ARG A 6 33.07 4.18 45.63
C ARG A 6 33.17 5.37 44.65
N THR A 7 33.07 5.10 43.39
CA THR A 7 33.15 6.12 42.33
C THR A 7 31.89 6.13 41.48
N CYS A 8 31.52 7.30 40.96
CA CYS A 8 30.43 7.46 40.04
C CYS A 8 30.70 6.70 38.74
N SER A 9 29.82 5.79 38.38
CA SER A 9 29.91 4.95 37.17
C SER A 9 30.02 5.77 35.88
N ARG A 10 29.54 7.01 35.89
CA ARG A 10 29.51 7.88 34.70
C ARG A 10 30.74 8.78 34.57
N CYS A 11 31.05 9.53 35.61
CA CYS A 11 32.14 10.55 35.55
C CYS A 11 33.43 10.12 36.28
N GLY A 12 33.46 8.98 36.96
CA GLY A 12 34.60 8.45 37.69
C GLY A 12 34.95 9.24 38.95
N ARG A 13 34.25 10.29 39.33
CA ARG A 13 34.51 11.06 40.58
C ARG A 13 34.15 10.23 41.79
N THR A 14 34.97 10.33 42.80
CA THR A 14 34.68 9.83 44.14
C THR A 14 33.70 10.77 44.83
N ALA A 15 32.61 10.26 45.38
CA ALA A 15 31.64 11.03 46.15
C ALA A 15 31.09 10.16 47.31
N ASP A 16 30.81 10.82 48.43
CA ASP A 16 30.26 10.15 49.61
C ASP A 16 28.75 9.92 49.49
N ASN A 17 28.06 10.61 48.53
CA ASN A 17 26.63 10.62 48.34
C ASN A 17 26.25 10.02 46.99
N LEU A 18 26.86 8.91 46.59
CA LEU A 18 26.44 8.17 45.38
C LEU A 18 25.08 7.54 45.57
N ILE A 19 24.26 7.65 44.53
CA ILE A 19 22.89 7.15 44.47
C ILE A 19 22.90 5.96 43.51
N GLU A 20 22.32 4.86 43.96
CA GLU A 20 22.09 3.68 43.11
C GLU A 20 20.82 3.90 42.28
N PHE A 21 20.99 3.80 40.98
CA PHE A 21 19.88 3.96 40.02
C PHE A 21 20.08 2.95 38.87
N HIS A 22 19.14 2.02 38.69
CA HIS A 22 19.21 0.94 37.70
C HIS A 22 20.60 0.27 37.62
N ASP A 23 21.04 -0.29 38.75
CA ASP A 23 22.35 -0.97 38.91
C ASP A 23 23.60 -0.11 38.64
N GLN A 24 23.45 1.22 38.56
CA GLN A 24 24.55 2.17 38.44
C GLN A 24 24.67 3.05 39.70
N LEU A 25 25.92 3.28 40.15
CA LEU A 25 26.21 4.23 41.22
C LEU A 25 26.52 5.59 40.57
N LEU A 26 25.66 6.58 40.78
CA LEU A 26 25.80 7.92 40.17
C LEU A 26 25.98 8.99 41.24
N CYS A 27 26.80 10.02 40.95
CA CYS A 27 26.78 11.23 41.74
C CYS A 27 25.50 12.05 41.37
N PRO A 28 25.04 12.98 42.29
CA PRO A 28 23.83 13.74 42.06
C PRO A 28 23.81 14.45 40.71
N ASP A 29 24.95 15.11 40.36
CA ASP A 29 25.09 15.88 39.10
C ASP A 29 24.87 14.97 37.88
N CYS A 30 25.44 13.77 37.88
CA CYS A 30 25.25 12.79 36.79
C CYS A 30 23.84 12.20 36.77
N LEU A 31 23.26 11.92 37.94
CA LEU A 31 21.89 11.47 38.03
C LEU A 31 20.93 12.50 37.44
N ASP A 32 21.05 13.75 37.84
CA ASP A 32 20.14 14.82 37.35
C ASP A 32 20.35 15.13 35.87
N SER A 33 21.60 15.02 35.36
CA SER A 33 21.87 15.25 33.95
C SER A 33 21.43 14.13 32.99
N MET A 34 21.22 12.91 33.52
CA MET A 34 20.90 11.73 32.70
C MET A 34 19.48 11.22 32.88
N THR A 35 18.75 11.77 33.85
CA THR A 35 17.42 11.28 34.20
C THR A 35 16.42 12.43 34.25
N GLU A 36 15.16 12.07 34.09
CA GLU A 36 13.99 12.96 34.22
C GLU A 36 13.00 12.39 35.22
N ILE A 37 12.06 13.21 35.66
CA ILE A 37 10.97 12.81 36.55
C ILE A 37 9.70 12.84 35.76
N CYS A 38 9.00 11.71 35.69
CA CYS A 38 7.73 11.59 35.01
C CYS A 38 6.69 12.54 35.62
N VAL A 39 6.04 13.32 34.75
CA VAL A 39 5.03 14.31 35.17
C VAL A 39 3.77 13.66 35.76
N ASP A 40 3.47 12.42 35.38
CA ASP A 40 2.29 11.70 35.84
C ASP A 40 2.50 10.94 37.15
N CYS A 41 3.54 10.11 37.23
CA CYS A 41 3.75 9.23 38.37
C CYS A 41 4.86 9.68 39.32
N GLY A 42 5.66 10.69 38.96
CA GLY A 42 6.79 11.17 39.76
C GLY A 42 7.98 10.22 39.77
N THR A 43 7.95 9.12 39.05
CA THR A 43 9.08 8.18 38.96
C THR A 43 10.24 8.77 38.18
N ARG A 44 11.46 8.61 38.69
CA ARG A 44 12.68 8.97 37.95
C ARG A 44 13.03 7.88 36.91
N PHE A 45 13.38 8.27 35.71
CA PHE A 45 13.72 7.38 34.60
C PHE A 45 14.84 7.97 33.74
N TRP A 46 15.44 7.16 32.87
CA TRP A 46 16.51 7.65 31.99
C TRP A 46 15.99 8.62 30.94
N HIS A 47 16.74 9.68 30.66
CA HIS A 47 16.41 10.69 29.64
C HIS A 47 16.15 10.08 28.25
N CYS A 48 16.88 8.99 27.89
CA CYS A 48 16.68 8.27 26.64
C CYS A 48 15.33 7.54 26.52
N ASP A 49 14.65 7.29 27.65
CA ASP A 49 13.38 6.58 27.73
C ASP A 49 12.18 7.56 27.79
N ASN A 50 12.42 8.83 27.54
CA ASN A 50 11.37 9.85 27.55
C ASN A 50 10.47 9.72 26.33
N CYS A 51 9.21 9.41 26.57
CA CYS A 51 8.17 9.22 25.55
C CYS A 51 7.52 10.55 25.09
N ASN A 52 7.92 11.69 25.67
CA ASN A 52 7.38 13.01 25.33
C ASN A 52 8.50 14.06 25.16
N THR A 53 8.28 15.30 25.55
CA THR A 53 9.25 16.40 25.46
C THR A 53 9.99 16.59 26.78
N ALA A 54 11.17 17.23 26.72
CA ALA A 54 11.91 17.58 27.93
C ALA A 54 11.16 18.56 28.85
N ALA A 55 10.20 19.33 28.32
CA ALA A 55 9.36 20.23 29.11
C ALA A 55 8.23 19.49 29.86
N SER A 56 7.87 18.29 29.42
CA SER A 56 6.86 17.42 30.03
C SER A 56 7.28 15.97 29.91
N PRO A 57 8.27 15.54 30.72
CA PRO A 57 8.82 14.20 30.62
C PRO A 57 7.80 13.13 31.01
N LEU A 58 7.73 12.06 30.23
CA LEU A 58 6.76 10.97 30.45
C LEU A 58 7.48 9.62 30.32
N CYS A 59 7.40 8.79 31.37
CA CYS A 59 7.98 7.43 31.34
C CYS A 59 7.13 6.50 30.47
N SER A 60 7.75 5.43 29.96
CA SER A 60 7.08 4.43 29.10
C SER A 60 5.84 3.83 29.75
N ASP A 61 5.90 3.49 31.04
CA ASP A 61 4.77 2.88 31.76
C ASP A 61 3.54 3.79 31.83
N CYS A 62 3.73 5.12 31.97
CA CYS A 62 2.62 6.07 31.96
C CYS A 62 2.14 6.30 30.54
N TYR A 63 3.06 6.36 29.57
CA TYR A 63 2.69 6.48 28.16
C TYR A 63 1.81 5.30 27.74
N ASP A 64 2.24 4.08 27.93
CA ASP A 64 1.53 2.86 27.49
C ASP A 64 0.15 2.69 28.14
N ARG A 65 -0.01 3.20 29.38
CA ARG A 65 -1.28 3.11 30.10
C ARG A 65 -2.28 4.20 29.82
N ASN A 66 -1.82 5.41 29.54
CA ASN A 66 -2.69 6.58 29.60
C ASN A 66 -2.69 7.42 28.32
N TYR A 67 -1.75 7.19 27.39
CA TYR A 67 -1.56 8.06 26.23
C TYR A 67 -1.41 7.29 24.93
N ALA A 68 -1.71 8.00 23.85
CA ALA A 68 -1.40 7.58 22.48
C ALA A 68 -0.91 8.80 21.69
N ARG A 69 -0.38 8.57 20.50
CA ARG A 69 -0.08 9.65 19.56
C ARG A 69 -1.13 9.70 18.48
N CYS A 70 -1.63 10.89 18.21
CA CYS A 70 -2.52 11.11 17.08
C CYS A 70 -1.85 10.62 15.79
N THR A 71 -2.51 9.72 15.09
CA THR A 71 -2.01 9.11 13.85
C THR A 71 -1.72 10.15 12.76
N ARG A 72 -2.47 11.26 12.74
CA ARG A 72 -2.31 12.29 11.72
C ARG A 72 -1.24 13.34 12.06
N CYS A 73 -1.27 13.92 13.26
CA CYS A 73 -0.41 15.05 13.63
C CYS A 73 0.72 14.68 14.61
N GLY A 74 0.76 13.46 15.12
CA GLY A 74 1.76 12.99 16.09
C GLY A 74 1.64 13.58 17.50
N SER A 75 0.64 14.44 17.77
CA SER A 75 0.40 15.01 19.09
C SER A 75 0.12 13.92 20.12
N LEU A 76 0.68 14.10 21.32
CA LEU A 76 0.34 13.24 22.45
C LEU A 76 -1.09 13.55 22.94
N ILE A 77 -1.89 12.52 23.11
CA ILE A 77 -3.30 12.61 23.57
C ILE A 77 -3.55 11.59 24.67
N SER A 78 -4.38 11.92 25.64
CA SER A 78 -4.88 10.95 26.62
C SER A 78 -5.74 9.90 25.93
N LEU A 79 -5.66 8.65 26.36
CA LEU A 79 -6.53 7.58 25.85
C LEU A 79 -8.01 7.89 26.02
N ASP A 80 -8.38 8.62 27.09
CA ASP A 80 -9.77 9.05 27.33
C ASP A 80 -10.24 10.15 26.35
N GLU A 81 -9.32 10.83 25.66
CA GLU A 81 -9.59 11.87 24.66
C GLU A 81 -9.33 11.42 23.24
N CYS A 82 -8.99 10.14 23.05
CA CYS A 82 -8.79 9.57 21.73
C CYS A 82 -10.10 9.39 20.98
N TRP A 83 -10.09 9.75 19.71
CA TRP A 83 -11.15 9.48 18.76
C TRP A 83 -10.69 8.39 17.78
N TYR A 84 -11.62 7.51 17.43
CA TYR A 84 -11.38 6.40 16.48
C TYR A 84 -12.39 6.53 15.34
N PRO A 85 -12.14 7.44 14.37
CA PRO A 85 -13.10 7.76 13.31
C PRO A 85 -13.32 6.61 12.31
N TYR A 86 -12.46 5.59 12.39
CA TYR A 86 -12.50 4.43 11.50
C TYR A 86 -12.65 3.15 12.33
N ASP A 87 -13.10 2.06 11.70
CA ASP A 87 -13.17 0.72 12.33
C ASP A 87 -11.76 0.10 12.50
N ASN A 88 -10.83 0.86 13.05
CA ASN A 88 -9.48 0.45 13.41
C ASN A 88 -9.07 1.05 14.75
N ASP A 89 -7.95 0.58 15.31
CA ASP A 89 -7.44 1.02 16.61
C ASP A 89 -6.52 2.26 16.52
N ASP A 90 -6.56 3.00 15.41
CA ASP A 90 -5.71 4.19 15.21
C ASP A 90 -6.31 5.42 15.93
N PRO A 91 -5.59 6.01 16.92
CA PRO A 91 -6.09 7.14 17.70
C PRO A 91 -5.92 8.47 16.96
N TYR A 92 -6.90 9.34 17.07
CA TYR A 92 -6.87 10.72 16.54
C TYR A 92 -7.23 11.72 17.66
N CYS A 93 -6.61 12.91 17.62
CA CYS A 93 -7.06 14.01 18.46
C CYS A 93 -8.36 14.62 17.91
N SER A 94 -9.10 15.36 18.77
CA SER A 94 -10.39 15.98 18.41
C SER A 94 -10.29 16.86 17.15
N ASP A 95 -9.23 17.65 17.04
CA ASP A 95 -9.03 18.56 15.90
C ASP A 95 -8.79 17.81 14.59
N CYS A 96 -7.97 16.75 14.64
CA CYS A 96 -7.75 15.91 13.47
C CYS A 96 -8.98 15.12 13.09
N CYS A 97 -9.74 14.58 14.07
CA CYS A 97 -10.98 13.87 13.85
C CYS A 97 -12.04 14.76 13.18
N SER A 98 -12.23 15.98 13.67
CA SER A 98 -13.19 16.94 13.09
C SER A 98 -12.85 17.33 11.65
N ASN A 99 -11.55 17.35 11.31
CA ASN A 99 -11.10 17.63 9.95
C ASN A 99 -11.27 16.42 9.01
N ILE A 100 -11.19 15.20 9.55
CA ILE A 100 -11.37 13.96 8.77
C ILE A 100 -12.80 13.82 8.26
N GLU A 101 -13.80 14.06 9.11
CA GLU A 101 -15.23 13.89 8.76
C GLU A 101 -15.65 14.80 7.59
N ASN A 102 -14.97 15.91 7.36
CA ASN A 102 -15.30 16.90 6.33
C ASN A 102 -14.30 16.96 5.16
N SER A 103 -13.22 16.18 5.20
CA SER A 103 -12.21 16.20 4.13
C SER A 103 -12.58 15.23 3.00
N PRO A 104 -12.58 15.67 1.73
CA PRO A 104 -12.72 14.77 0.58
C PRO A 104 -11.49 13.89 0.37
N ILE A 105 -10.34 14.22 0.98
CA ILE A 105 -9.13 13.39 1.02
C ILE A 105 -9.01 12.84 2.43
N HIS A 106 -9.20 11.53 2.55
CA HIS A 106 -9.08 10.81 3.81
C HIS A 106 -7.63 10.49 4.13
N ASP A 107 -7.35 10.16 5.41
CA ASP A 107 -6.02 9.74 5.82
C ASP A 107 -5.60 8.40 5.21
N TYR A 108 -4.30 8.13 5.24
CA TYR A 108 -3.69 6.91 4.71
C TYR A 108 -4.37 5.62 5.19
N TYR A 109 -4.77 5.54 6.47
CA TYR A 109 -5.39 4.34 7.07
C TYR A 109 -6.90 4.23 6.85
N PHE A 110 -7.53 5.20 6.20
CA PHE A 110 -8.96 5.14 5.93
C PHE A 110 -9.31 3.89 5.11
N LYS A 111 -10.22 3.08 5.65
CA LYS A 111 -10.77 1.88 5.00
C LYS A 111 -12.28 1.87 5.23
N PRO A 112 -13.06 2.46 4.33
CA PRO A 112 -14.51 2.45 4.47
C PRO A 112 -15.04 1.03 4.30
N ARG A 113 -16.21 0.77 4.87
CA ARG A 113 -16.91 -0.49 4.62
C ARG A 113 -17.08 -0.66 3.10
N PRO A 114 -16.62 -1.76 2.49
CA PRO A 114 -16.68 -1.93 1.06
C PRO A 114 -18.13 -2.05 0.56
N ILE A 115 -18.44 -1.34 -0.53
CA ILE A 115 -19.70 -1.43 -1.25
C ILE A 115 -19.39 -2.15 -2.57
N PHE A 116 -20.05 -3.28 -2.80
CA PHE A 116 -19.84 -4.08 -4.00
C PHE A 116 -20.79 -3.65 -5.11
N TYR A 117 -20.26 -3.34 -6.29
CA TYR A 117 -21.06 -2.92 -7.45
C TYR A 117 -20.89 -3.88 -8.60
N GLY A 118 -22.02 -4.27 -9.21
CA GLY A 118 -22.07 -5.22 -10.30
C GLY A 118 -22.24 -6.66 -9.83
N THR A 119 -22.06 -7.58 -10.77
CA THR A 119 -22.18 -9.02 -10.54
C THR A 119 -21.02 -9.73 -11.22
N GLY A 120 -20.73 -10.94 -10.82
CA GLY A 120 -19.68 -11.73 -11.44
C GLY A 120 -18.81 -12.46 -10.41
N PRO A 121 -17.89 -13.30 -10.89
CA PRO A 121 -17.05 -14.10 -10.02
C PRO A 121 -15.97 -13.26 -9.31
N ARG A 122 -15.59 -12.12 -9.89
CA ARG A 122 -14.48 -11.27 -9.39
C ARG A 122 -14.91 -9.82 -9.24
N PHE A 123 -14.35 -9.18 -8.19
CA PHE A 123 -14.47 -7.75 -7.96
C PHE A 123 -13.06 -7.14 -7.88
N PHE A 124 -12.93 -5.96 -8.48
CA PHE A 124 -11.68 -5.21 -8.60
C PHE A 124 -11.78 -3.90 -7.84
N GLY A 125 -10.84 -3.67 -6.92
CA GLY A 125 -10.57 -2.35 -6.36
C GLY A 125 -9.39 -1.72 -7.11
N VAL A 126 -9.49 -0.43 -7.39
CA VAL A 126 -8.43 0.34 -8.05
C VAL A 126 -7.92 1.39 -7.10
N GLU A 127 -6.59 1.49 -6.95
CA GLU A 127 -5.91 2.64 -6.37
C GLU A 127 -5.11 3.31 -7.48
N LEU A 128 -5.52 4.52 -7.85
CA LEU A 128 -4.87 5.33 -8.89
C LEU A 128 -4.22 6.54 -8.24
N GLU A 129 -2.91 6.58 -8.25
CA GLU A 129 -2.11 7.69 -7.77
C GLU A 129 -1.99 8.79 -8.82
N ILE A 130 -2.22 10.04 -8.41
CA ILE A 130 -2.04 11.26 -9.20
C ILE A 130 -1.22 12.28 -8.41
N ASP A 131 -0.35 13.05 -9.08
CA ASP A 131 0.66 13.88 -8.43
C ASP A 131 0.92 15.18 -9.21
N GLY A 132 1.54 16.17 -8.56
CA GLY A 132 2.05 17.39 -9.20
C GLY A 132 1.07 18.54 -9.35
N ALA A 133 -0.14 18.46 -8.76
CA ALA A 133 -1.09 19.56 -8.76
C ALA A 133 -1.76 19.80 -7.39
N GLY A 134 -1.12 19.34 -6.32
CA GLY A 134 -1.52 19.53 -4.94
C GLY A 134 -2.34 18.37 -4.35
N GLU A 135 -2.13 18.10 -3.06
CA GLU A 135 -3.11 17.38 -2.24
C GLU A 135 -4.27 18.35 -1.92
N ASP A 136 -5.03 18.70 -2.96
CA ASP A 136 -6.03 19.75 -2.95
C ASP A 136 -7.45 19.20 -2.78
N SER A 137 -8.13 19.63 -1.72
CA SER A 137 -9.48 19.17 -1.37
C SER A 137 -10.57 19.59 -2.37
N GLU A 138 -10.43 20.75 -3.05
CA GLU A 138 -11.38 21.20 -4.05
C GLU A 138 -11.25 20.37 -5.33
N ASN A 139 -10.01 20.08 -5.72
CA ASN A 139 -9.71 19.19 -6.83
C ASN A 139 -10.25 17.77 -6.57
N ALA A 140 -9.97 17.21 -5.38
CA ALA A 140 -10.49 15.91 -4.97
C ALA A 140 -12.02 15.87 -5.00
N SER A 141 -12.70 16.90 -4.42
CA SER A 141 -14.16 17.02 -4.46
C SER A 141 -14.69 17.04 -5.90
N THR A 142 -14.01 17.76 -6.79
CA THR A 142 -14.40 17.83 -8.20
C THR A 142 -14.30 16.47 -8.88
N LEU A 143 -13.21 15.73 -8.66
CA LEU A 143 -13.01 14.38 -9.20
C LEU A 143 -14.02 13.39 -8.63
N LEU A 144 -14.27 13.44 -7.32
CA LEU A 144 -15.28 12.59 -6.66
C LEU A 144 -16.71 12.90 -7.15
N ASN A 145 -17.06 14.15 -7.39
CA ASN A 145 -18.35 14.51 -7.97
C ASN A 145 -18.57 13.92 -9.37
N ILE A 146 -17.48 13.75 -10.13
CA ILE A 146 -17.52 13.07 -11.43
C ILE A 146 -17.63 11.55 -11.23
N ALA A 147 -16.75 10.98 -10.43
CA ALA A 147 -16.69 9.54 -10.18
C ALA A 147 -18.01 9.01 -9.60
N ASN A 148 -18.61 9.76 -8.70
CA ASN A 148 -19.75 9.35 -7.88
C ASN A 148 -21.11 9.87 -8.41
N ARG A 149 -21.21 10.29 -9.67
CA ARG A 149 -22.47 10.83 -10.25
C ARG A 149 -23.66 9.88 -10.11
N LYS A 150 -23.44 8.58 -10.22
CA LYS A 150 -24.49 7.55 -10.15
C LYS A 150 -24.55 6.88 -8.78
N HIS A 151 -23.39 6.54 -8.24
CA HIS A 151 -23.19 5.79 -7.00
C HIS A 151 -21.88 6.23 -6.36
N SER A 152 -21.67 5.93 -5.10
CA SER A 152 -20.40 6.17 -4.39
C SER A 152 -19.34 5.17 -4.82
N PHE A 153 -18.84 5.29 -6.04
CA PHE A 153 -17.85 4.36 -6.59
C PHE A 153 -16.46 4.54 -6.02
N ALA A 154 -16.09 5.77 -5.63
CA ALA A 154 -14.73 6.10 -5.26
C ALA A 154 -14.64 7.07 -4.08
N TYR A 155 -13.49 7.10 -3.46
CA TYR A 155 -13.05 8.06 -2.44
C TYR A 155 -11.59 8.42 -2.68
N CYS A 156 -11.10 9.49 -2.06
CA CYS A 156 -9.70 9.89 -2.17
C CYS A 156 -8.98 9.70 -0.84
N LYS A 157 -7.68 9.40 -0.91
CA LYS A 157 -6.81 9.23 0.25
C LYS A 157 -5.48 9.92 0.07
N HIS A 158 -4.89 10.30 1.20
CA HIS A 158 -3.49 10.68 1.29
C HIS A 158 -2.59 9.47 1.02
N ASP A 159 -1.53 9.66 0.22
CA ASP A 159 -0.43 8.71 0.10
C ASP A 159 0.91 9.44 0.27
N GLY A 160 1.65 9.07 1.32
CA GLY A 160 2.94 9.70 1.66
C GLY A 160 4.08 9.39 0.69
N SER A 161 3.86 8.58 -0.35
CA SER A 161 4.84 8.34 -1.42
C SER A 161 4.75 9.35 -2.55
N LEU A 162 3.69 10.17 -2.58
CA LEU A 162 3.48 11.24 -3.55
C LEU A 162 4.14 12.53 -3.07
N ASP A 163 4.63 13.33 -4.02
CA ASP A 163 5.27 14.61 -3.71
C ASP A 163 4.24 15.71 -3.45
N ASP A 164 3.20 15.77 -4.29
CA ASP A 164 2.17 16.83 -4.28
C ASP A 164 0.87 16.33 -4.94
N GLY A 165 0.24 15.30 -4.35
CA GLY A 165 -0.90 14.62 -4.92
C GLY A 165 -1.65 13.74 -3.93
N PHE A 166 -2.53 12.89 -4.43
CA PHE A 166 -3.33 11.94 -3.65
C PHE A 166 -3.73 10.73 -4.49
N GLU A 167 -4.28 9.70 -3.85
CA GLU A 167 -4.80 8.53 -4.53
C GLU A 167 -6.33 8.55 -4.65
N ILE A 168 -6.84 8.10 -5.81
CA ILE A 168 -8.25 7.83 -6.07
C ILE A 168 -8.46 6.33 -5.91
N VAL A 169 -9.29 5.96 -4.93
CA VAL A 169 -9.54 4.56 -4.58
C VAL A 169 -10.98 4.20 -4.91
N THR A 170 -11.21 3.09 -5.61
CA THR A 170 -12.59 2.62 -5.86
C THR A 170 -13.03 1.60 -4.83
N HIS A 171 -14.33 1.58 -4.55
CA HIS A 171 -14.97 0.40 -3.98
C HIS A 171 -14.81 -0.81 -4.90
N PRO A 172 -15.06 -2.05 -4.42
CA PRO A 172 -15.01 -3.24 -5.27
C PRO A 172 -16.09 -3.21 -6.37
N LEU A 173 -15.66 -3.12 -7.63
CA LEU A 173 -16.53 -3.17 -8.80
C LEU A 173 -16.24 -4.42 -9.62
N SER A 174 -17.27 -5.05 -10.23
CA SER A 174 -17.03 -6.07 -11.25
C SER A 174 -16.28 -5.46 -12.45
N LEU A 175 -15.61 -6.29 -13.26
CA LEU A 175 -14.90 -5.79 -14.44
C LEU A 175 -15.83 -4.99 -15.36
N GLU A 176 -17.04 -5.49 -15.61
CA GLU A 176 -18.05 -4.81 -16.41
C GLU A 176 -18.38 -3.40 -15.87
N TYR A 177 -18.53 -3.26 -14.54
CA TYR A 177 -18.77 -1.96 -13.91
C TYR A 177 -17.57 -1.02 -14.01
N GLN A 178 -16.35 -1.55 -13.90
CA GLN A 178 -15.12 -0.76 -14.13
C GLN A 178 -15.04 -0.24 -15.58
N LEU A 179 -15.48 -1.05 -16.54
CA LEU A 179 -15.40 -0.71 -17.96
C LEU A 179 -16.51 0.26 -18.41
N HIS A 180 -17.73 0.12 -17.88
CA HIS A 180 -18.91 0.77 -18.45
C HIS A 180 -19.64 1.74 -17.50
N GLU A 181 -19.56 1.54 -16.19
CA GLU A 181 -20.30 2.35 -15.21
C GLU A 181 -19.42 3.37 -14.49
N MET A 182 -18.19 3.00 -14.16
CA MET A 182 -17.21 3.94 -13.60
C MET A 182 -16.77 4.93 -14.69
N PRO A 183 -16.99 6.25 -14.51
CA PRO A 183 -16.73 7.23 -15.56
C PRO A 183 -15.23 7.58 -15.66
N TRP A 184 -14.39 6.58 -15.87
CA TRP A 184 -12.93 6.73 -15.92
C TRP A 184 -12.48 7.79 -16.91
N ALA A 185 -13.08 7.86 -18.12
CA ALA A 185 -12.71 8.85 -19.13
C ALA A 185 -12.83 10.28 -18.58
N ASP A 186 -13.97 10.58 -17.93
CA ASP A 186 -14.25 11.91 -17.40
C ASP A 186 -13.33 12.24 -16.21
N VAL A 187 -13.12 11.28 -15.30
CA VAL A 187 -12.24 11.45 -14.13
C VAL A 187 -10.80 11.72 -14.58
N LEU A 188 -10.25 10.87 -15.46
CA LEU A 188 -8.86 10.97 -15.93
C LEU A 188 -8.61 12.25 -16.74
N ASN A 189 -9.54 12.60 -17.64
CA ASN A 189 -9.45 13.83 -18.44
C ASN A 189 -9.53 15.07 -17.53
N LYS A 190 -10.40 15.03 -16.52
CA LYS A 190 -10.52 16.13 -15.57
C LYS A 190 -9.26 16.28 -14.73
N ALA A 191 -8.71 15.19 -14.17
CA ALA A 191 -7.45 15.22 -13.44
C ALA A 191 -6.32 15.81 -14.30
N ALA A 192 -6.17 15.34 -15.54
CA ALA A 192 -5.18 15.89 -16.47
C ALA A 192 -5.40 17.40 -16.76
N SER A 193 -6.66 17.84 -16.92
CA SER A 193 -6.99 19.25 -17.13
C SER A 193 -6.69 20.16 -15.94
N MET A 194 -6.63 19.59 -14.75
CA MET A 194 -6.26 20.27 -13.49
C MET A 194 -4.74 20.33 -13.27
N GLY A 195 -3.95 19.72 -14.16
CA GLY A 195 -2.50 19.70 -14.08
C GLY A 195 -1.90 18.47 -13.38
N TYR A 196 -2.73 17.53 -12.93
CA TYR A 196 -2.22 16.28 -12.38
C TYR A 196 -1.48 15.46 -13.43
N LEU A 197 -0.42 14.86 -12.98
CA LEU A 197 0.36 13.84 -13.67
C LEU A 197 0.11 12.49 -13.00
N SER A 198 0.43 11.40 -13.69
CA SER A 198 0.51 10.09 -13.10
C SER A 198 1.71 9.37 -13.70
N HIS A 199 1.62 8.94 -14.95
CA HIS A 199 2.77 8.34 -15.64
C HIS A 199 4.03 9.21 -15.66
N GLN A 200 3.91 10.52 -15.85
CA GLN A 200 5.06 11.44 -15.95
C GLN A 200 5.62 11.85 -14.59
N ALA A 201 4.86 11.76 -13.52
CA ALA A 201 5.32 12.14 -12.18
C ALA A 201 6.52 11.28 -11.70
N GLY A 202 6.54 10.00 -12.09
CA GLY A 202 7.60 9.08 -11.66
C GLY A 202 7.34 8.43 -10.29
N THR A 203 6.51 9.02 -9.46
CA THR A 203 6.06 8.56 -8.15
C THR A 203 4.88 7.58 -8.26
N CYS A 204 3.97 7.83 -9.18
CA CYS A 204 2.64 7.22 -9.24
C CYS A 204 2.60 5.76 -9.71
N GLY A 205 1.78 4.97 -9.01
CA GLY A 205 1.36 3.63 -9.37
C GLY A 205 -0.11 3.55 -9.79
N LEU A 206 -0.46 2.39 -10.32
CA LEU A 206 -1.81 1.91 -10.49
C LEU A 206 -1.87 0.53 -9.85
N HIS A 207 -2.59 0.42 -8.73
CA HIS A 207 -2.73 -0.83 -8.00
C HIS A 207 -4.11 -1.43 -8.26
N VAL A 208 -4.15 -2.74 -8.44
CA VAL A 208 -5.41 -3.46 -8.70
C VAL A 208 -5.57 -4.55 -7.66
N HIS A 209 -6.60 -4.41 -6.83
CA HIS A 209 -7.00 -5.39 -5.85
C HIS A 209 -8.00 -6.37 -6.44
N VAL A 210 -7.84 -7.65 -6.15
CA VAL A 210 -8.79 -8.70 -6.53
C VAL A 210 -9.21 -9.46 -5.28
N SER A 211 -10.51 -9.63 -5.06
CA SER A 211 -11.04 -10.36 -3.92
C SER A 211 -10.52 -11.79 -3.86
N ARG A 212 -10.01 -12.24 -2.70
CA ARG A 212 -9.53 -13.63 -2.50
C ARG A 212 -10.63 -14.66 -2.74
N LYS A 213 -11.87 -14.30 -2.47
CA LYS A 213 -13.04 -15.18 -2.71
C LYS A 213 -13.23 -15.54 -4.18
N ALA A 214 -12.68 -14.74 -5.10
CA ALA A 214 -12.69 -15.05 -6.52
C ALA A 214 -11.87 -16.30 -6.90
N PHE A 215 -10.91 -16.67 -6.04
CA PHE A 215 -9.96 -17.76 -6.31
C PHE A 215 -10.42 -19.12 -5.78
N GLY A 216 -11.55 -19.20 -5.07
CA GLY A 216 -12.10 -20.45 -4.60
C GLY A 216 -12.96 -20.33 -3.34
N ASP A 217 -13.73 -21.37 -3.06
CA ASP A 217 -14.70 -21.40 -1.96
C ASP A 217 -14.07 -21.65 -0.57
N ASN A 218 -12.82 -22.06 -0.54
CA ASN A 218 -12.07 -22.33 0.69
C ASN A 218 -10.61 -21.89 0.56
N PHE A 219 -9.91 -21.84 1.70
CA PHE A 219 -8.52 -21.37 1.74
C PHE A 219 -7.55 -22.18 0.88
N ASP A 220 -7.72 -23.50 0.81
CA ASP A 220 -6.81 -24.36 0.03
C ASP A 220 -6.98 -24.11 -1.48
N ALA A 221 -8.22 -23.95 -1.95
CA ALA A 221 -8.51 -23.60 -3.35
C ALA A 221 -7.98 -22.20 -3.69
N GLN A 222 -8.20 -21.23 -2.79
CA GLN A 222 -7.68 -19.87 -2.94
C GLN A 222 -6.15 -19.85 -2.99
N ASP A 223 -5.49 -20.52 -2.06
CA ASP A 223 -4.03 -20.63 -2.02
C ASP A 223 -3.46 -21.28 -3.28
N SER A 224 -4.09 -22.34 -3.78
CA SER A 224 -3.66 -23.01 -5.03
C SER A 224 -3.79 -22.10 -6.25
N ALA A 225 -4.89 -21.37 -6.39
CA ALA A 225 -5.06 -20.43 -7.50
C ALA A 225 -4.15 -19.21 -7.36
N ILE A 226 -3.97 -18.66 -6.15
CA ILE A 226 -3.02 -17.56 -5.88
C ILE A 226 -1.57 -17.99 -6.18
N ALA A 227 -1.19 -19.24 -5.84
CA ALA A 227 0.10 -19.80 -6.20
C ALA A 227 0.34 -19.76 -7.71
N ARG A 228 -0.68 -20.07 -8.51
CA ARG A 228 -0.62 -20.01 -9.98
C ARG A 228 -0.55 -18.58 -10.50
N VAL A 229 -1.20 -17.60 -9.84
CA VAL A 229 -1.02 -16.17 -10.16
C VAL A 229 0.45 -15.78 -10.01
N LEU A 230 1.06 -16.11 -8.87
CA LEU A 230 2.47 -15.79 -8.60
C LEU A 230 3.39 -16.48 -9.61
N TYR A 231 3.14 -17.74 -9.91
CA TYR A 231 3.89 -18.52 -10.88
C TYR A 231 3.80 -17.91 -12.28
N PHE A 232 2.59 -17.56 -12.75
CA PHE A 232 2.39 -16.89 -14.03
C PHE A 232 3.18 -15.58 -14.13
N VAL A 233 3.11 -14.74 -13.09
CA VAL A 233 3.83 -13.46 -13.04
C VAL A 233 5.35 -13.68 -13.15
N GLU A 234 5.88 -14.67 -12.47
CA GLU A 234 7.33 -14.97 -12.53
C GLU A 234 7.76 -15.58 -13.85
N CYS A 235 6.96 -16.46 -14.44
CA CYS A 235 7.24 -17.05 -15.76
C CYS A 235 7.25 -16.00 -16.87
N HIS A 236 6.32 -15.04 -16.82
CA HIS A 236 6.14 -13.99 -17.82
C HIS A 236 6.66 -12.62 -17.37
N TRP A 237 7.67 -12.62 -16.49
CA TRP A 237 8.20 -11.39 -15.91
C TRP A 237 8.63 -10.34 -16.93
N ARG A 238 9.30 -10.76 -18.03
CA ARG A 238 9.80 -9.83 -19.06
C ARG A 238 8.66 -9.11 -19.77
N GLU A 239 7.64 -9.85 -20.13
CA GLU A 239 6.45 -9.35 -20.80
C GLU A 239 5.65 -8.43 -19.87
N LEU A 240 5.45 -8.83 -18.63
CA LEU A 240 4.73 -8.05 -17.63
C LEU A 240 5.51 -6.81 -17.19
N LEU A 241 6.84 -6.86 -17.08
CA LEU A 241 7.65 -5.66 -16.85
C LEU A 241 7.48 -4.66 -17.99
N ARG A 242 7.50 -5.13 -19.26
CA ARG A 242 7.25 -4.28 -20.42
C ARG A 242 5.83 -3.74 -20.46
N PHE A 243 4.85 -4.55 -20.11
CA PHE A 243 3.44 -4.16 -19.98
C PHE A 243 3.27 -3.07 -18.91
N SER A 244 3.89 -3.22 -17.76
CA SER A 244 3.79 -2.32 -16.61
C SER A 244 4.30 -0.89 -16.86
N ARG A 245 5.20 -0.71 -17.82
CA ARG A 245 5.92 0.55 -18.12
C ARG A 245 6.84 1.04 -16.99
N ARG A 246 7.07 0.24 -15.96
CA ARG A 246 8.09 0.54 -14.94
C ARG A 246 9.46 0.09 -15.42
N THR A 247 10.50 0.73 -14.92
CA THR A 247 11.88 0.26 -15.06
C THR A 247 12.15 -0.83 -14.02
N GLN A 248 13.16 -1.68 -14.27
CA GLN A 248 13.56 -2.69 -13.28
C GLN A 248 13.86 -2.05 -11.91
N ARG A 249 14.54 -0.91 -11.87
CA ARG A 249 14.82 -0.16 -10.62
C ARG A 249 13.55 0.24 -9.87
N GLN A 250 12.52 0.71 -10.57
CA GLN A 250 11.24 1.05 -9.96
C GLN A 250 10.51 -0.20 -9.43
N MET A 251 10.62 -1.32 -10.15
CA MET A 251 10.08 -2.60 -9.66
C MET A 251 10.79 -3.05 -8.40
N ASP A 252 12.13 -3.03 -8.38
CA ASP A 252 12.91 -3.45 -7.21
C ASP A 252 12.60 -2.61 -5.95
N GLN A 253 12.22 -1.35 -6.15
CA GLN A 253 11.90 -0.43 -5.05
C GLN A 253 10.45 -0.59 -4.55
N TRP A 254 9.46 -0.72 -5.44
CA TRP A 254 8.05 -0.56 -5.12
C TRP A 254 7.18 -1.79 -5.37
N ALA A 255 7.66 -2.74 -6.19
CA ALA A 255 6.91 -3.90 -6.64
C ALA A 255 7.86 -5.07 -6.98
N ALA A 256 8.74 -5.40 -6.03
CA ALA A 256 9.79 -6.40 -6.24
C ALA A 256 9.20 -7.77 -6.58
N ARG A 257 9.87 -8.48 -7.50
CA ARG A 257 9.52 -9.86 -7.79
C ARG A 257 9.96 -10.79 -6.65
N TYR A 258 9.29 -11.93 -6.54
CA TYR A 258 9.63 -12.96 -5.55
C TYR A 258 10.79 -13.86 -6.01
N GLY A 259 11.01 -13.97 -7.31
CA GLY A 259 11.95 -14.90 -7.92
C GLY A 259 11.31 -16.24 -8.25
N TYR A 260 11.60 -16.73 -9.45
CA TYR A 260 11.03 -17.94 -10.01
C TYR A 260 11.26 -19.19 -9.16
N ARG A 261 10.28 -20.08 -9.12
CA ARG A 261 10.31 -21.45 -8.58
C ARG A 261 9.74 -22.39 -9.63
N ASP A 262 10.09 -23.67 -9.55
CA ASP A 262 9.72 -24.64 -10.58
C ASP A 262 8.24 -25.04 -10.54
N ARG A 263 7.57 -24.79 -9.40
CA ARG A 263 6.16 -25.17 -9.17
C ARG A 263 5.38 -24.06 -8.47
N PRO A 264 4.06 -23.94 -8.76
CA PRO A 264 3.22 -22.95 -8.10
C PRO A 264 3.15 -23.07 -6.58
N ASP A 265 3.06 -24.28 -6.03
CA ASP A 265 3.05 -24.49 -4.58
C ASP A 265 4.36 -24.04 -3.90
N GLU A 266 5.51 -24.28 -4.52
CA GLU A 266 6.82 -23.80 -4.06
C GLU A 266 6.91 -22.27 -4.11
N MET A 267 6.25 -21.63 -5.10
CA MET A 267 6.14 -20.18 -5.17
C MET A 267 5.41 -19.63 -3.94
N LEU A 268 4.24 -20.16 -3.62
CA LEU A 268 3.44 -19.69 -2.50
C LEU A 268 4.15 -19.94 -1.15
N GLU A 269 4.76 -21.11 -0.98
CA GLU A 269 5.57 -21.40 0.23
C GLU A 269 6.74 -20.43 0.39
N HIS A 270 7.42 -20.11 -0.72
CA HIS A 270 8.51 -19.13 -0.70
C HIS A 270 8.01 -17.75 -0.26
N VAL A 271 6.89 -17.30 -0.80
CA VAL A 271 6.26 -16.02 -0.44
C VAL A 271 5.84 -15.99 1.03
N LYS A 272 5.18 -17.05 1.52
CA LYS A 272 4.75 -17.16 2.93
C LYS A 272 5.94 -17.19 3.92
N LYS A 273 7.09 -17.71 3.51
CA LYS A 273 8.34 -17.73 4.32
C LYS A 273 9.12 -16.41 4.25
N GLY A 274 8.79 -15.54 3.30
CA GLY A 274 9.45 -14.24 3.12
C GLY A 274 9.06 -13.21 4.19
N SER A 275 9.68 -12.03 4.11
CA SER A 275 9.58 -10.98 5.14
C SER A 275 8.23 -10.23 5.21
N GLY A 276 7.19 -10.65 4.49
CA GLY A 276 5.87 -10.00 4.53
C GLY A 276 5.86 -8.55 4.02
N SER A 277 6.83 -8.17 3.19
CA SER A 277 6.85 -6.83 2.60
C SER A 277 5.66 -6.61 1.67
N ARG A 278 4.98 -5.47 1.81
CA ARG A 278 3.92 -5.05 0.87
C ARG A 278 4.47 -4.58 -0.49
N TYR A 279 5.77 -4.28 -0.58
CA TYR A 279 6.42 -3.76 -1.80
C TYR A 279 6.80 -4.88 -2.78
N THR A 280 5.86 -5.77 -3.07
CA THR A 280 6.02 -6.89 -4.01
C THR A 280 5.06 -6.72 -5.19
N CYS A 281 5.40 -7.33 -6.33
CA CYS A 281 4.63 -7.22 -7.58
C CYS A 281 3.18 -7.69 -7.45
N VAL A 282 2.96 -8.72 -6.64
CA VAL A 282 1.64 -9.16 -6.17
C VAL A 282 1.69 -9.23 -4.64
N ASN A 283 1.12 -8.26 -3.97
CA ASN A 283 1.10 -8.17 -2.52
C ASN A 283 0.01 -9.07 -1.93
N LEU A 284 0.38 -9.94 -1.00
CA LEU A 284 -0.50 -10.89 -0.31
C LEU A 284 -0.78 -10.51 1.15
N THR A 285 -0.33 -9.36 1.64
CA THR A 285 -0.49 -8.96 3.05
C THR A 285 -1.92 -8.59 3.42
N ASN A 286 -2.78 -8.26 2.44
CA ASN A 286 -4.19 -7.99 2.66
C ASN A 286 -4.97 -9.28 2.92
N CYS A 287 -5.82 -9.29 3.95
CA CYS A 287 -6.63 -10.46 4.33
C CYS A 287 -7.68 -10.83 3.28
N ASP A 288 -8.34 -9.84 2.67
CA ASP A 288 -9.50 -10.02 1.80
C ASP A 288 -9.17 -9.96 0.31
N THR A 289 -8.01 -9.44 -0.07
CA THR A 289 -7.60 -9.26 -1.46
C THR A 289 -6.17 -9.72 -1.71
N ILE A 290 -5.85 -9.99 -2.97
CA ILE A 290 -4.48 -9.87 -3.48
C ILE A 290 -4.38 -8.57 -4.26
N GLU A 291 -3.19 -7.95 -4.28
CA GLU A 291 -2.98 -6.63 -4.88
C GLU A 291 -1.84 -6.69 -5.91
N PHE A 292 -2.16 -6.37 -7.15
CA PHE A 292 -1.17 -6.21 -8.21
C PHE A 292 -0.62 -4.78 -8.18
N ARG A 293 0.63 -4.62 -7.74
CA ARG A 293 1.31 -3.32 -7.56
C ARG A 293 2.28 -2.95 -8.67
N MET A 294 2.45 -3.81 -9.64
CA MET A 294 3.51 -3.68 -10.64
C MET A 294 3.25 -2.61 -11.71
N PHE A 295 2.05 -2.08 -11.83
CA PHE A 295 1.70 -1.18 -12.92
C PHE A 295 2.06 0.28 -12.59
N ARG A 296 2.55 1.00 -13.58
CA ARG A 296 2.79 2.43 -13.49
C ARG A 296 1.46 3.19 -13.61
N GLY A 297 1.31 4.26 -12.85
CA GLY A 297 0.13 5.11 -12.91
C GLY A 297 -0.17 5.65 -14.31
N THR A 298 -1.43 6.03 -14.57
CA THR A 298 -1.85 6.50 -15.89
C THR A 298 -3.09 7.39 -15.81
N LEU A 299 -3.12 8.43 -16.65
CA LEU A 299 -4.32 9.21 -16.94
C LEU A 299 -4.87 8.89 -18.34
N LYS A 300 -4.41 7.80 -18.98
CA LYS A 300 -4.94 7.33 -20.25
C LYS A 300 -5.95 6.21 -20.00
N GLN A 301 -7.22 6.43 -20.31
CA GLN A 301 -8.31 5.48 -20.07
C GLN A 301 -7.99 4.10 -20.66
N ASN A 302 -7.61 4.02 -21.95
CA ASN A 302 -7.31 2.73 -22.57
C ASN A 302 -6.24 1.93 -21.81
N THR A 303 -5.23 2.60 -21.25
CA THR A 303 -4.19 1.94 -20.46
C THR A 303 -4.73 1.40 -19.13
N LEU A 304 -5.59 2.16 -18.47
CA LEU A 304 -6.24 1.74 -17.21
C LEU A 304 -7.14 0.53 -17.45
N LEU A 305 -8.02 0.60 -18.46
CA LEU A 305 -8.93 -0.50 -18.80
C LEU A 305 -8.15 -1.75 -19.23
N ALA A 306 -7.12 -1.59 -20.09
CA ALA A 306 -6.25 -2.68 -20.48
C ALA A 306 -5.52 -3.34 -19.29
N THR A 307 -5.19 -2.54 -18.27
CA THR A 307 -4.56 -3.08 -17.04
C THR A 307 -5.55 -3.95 -16.25
N LEU A 308 -6.78 -3.51 -16.10
CA LEU A 308 -7.84 -4.29 -15.45
C LEU A 308 -8.13 -5.60 -16.19
N GLN A 309 -8.26 -5.52 -17.52
CA GLN A 309 -8.46 -6.69 -18.38
C GLN A 309 -7.29 -7.67 -18.30
N MET A 310 -6.04 -7.17 -18.27
CA MET A 310 -4.85 -8.02 -18.07
C MET A 310 -4.89 -8.76 -16.74
N VAL A 311 -5.22 -8.06 -15.65
CA VAL A 311 -5.33 -8.69 -14.32
C VAL A 311 -6.44 -9.75 -14.31
N ASP A 312 -7.58 -9.47 -14.94
CA ASP A 312 -8.68 -10.43 -15.07
C ASP A 312 -8.24 -11.70 -15.82
N HIS A 313 -7.54 -11.57 -16.95
CA HIS A 313 -7.00 -12.71 -17.70
C HIS A 313 -5.97 -13.51 -16.90
N ILE A 314 -5.08 -12.85 -16.14
CA ILE A 314 -4.13 -13.54 -15.26
C ILE A 314 -4.87 -14.35 -14.19
N CYS A 315 -5.90 -13.77 -13.59
CA CYS A 315 -6.73 -14.48 -12.61
C CYS A 315 -7.48 -15.63 -13.26
N ASP A 316 -7.97 -15.46 -14.48
CA ASP A 316 -8.75 -16.46 -15.20
C ASP A 316 -7.90 -17.71 -15.50
N VAL A 317 -6.71 -17.54 -16.06
CA VAL A 317 -5.82 -18.68 -16.30
C VAL A 317 -5.38 -19.37 -15.01
N ALA A 318 -5.14 -18.60 -13.95
CA ALA A 318 -4.74 -19.14 -12.64
C ALA A 318 -5.86 -19.96 -11.96
N ILE A 319 -7.11 -19.64 -12.22
CA ILE A 319 -8.28 -20.36 -11.68
C ILE A 319 -8.58 -21.61 -12.49
N HIS A 320 -8.51 -21.54 -13.82
CA HIS A 320 -9.03 -22.59 -14.71
C HIS A 320 -7.99 -23.59 -15.20
N LEU A 321 -6.70 -23.20 -15.26
CA LEU A 321 -5.66 -24.11 -15.73
C LEU A 321 -5.08 -24.95 -14.56
N SER A 322 -4.71 -26.18 -14.88
CA SER A 322 -3.87 -27.01 -14.00
C SER A 322 -2.43 -26.47 -13.96
N ASP A 323 -1.64 -26.93 -13.00
CA ASP A 323 -0.23 -26.54 -12.87
C ASP A 323 0.60 -26.93 -14.09
N ASP A 324 0.30 -28.08 -14.73
CA ASP A 324 0.96 -28.53 -15.95
C ASP A 324 0.58 -27.68 -17.16
N GLU A 325 -0.69 -27.39 -17.36
CA GLU A 325 -1.16 -26.49 -18.42
C GLU A 325 -0.58 -25.07 -18.27
N LEU A 326 -0.51 -24.58 -17.04
CA LEU A 326 0.07 -23.26 -16.76
C LEU A 326 1.58 -23.23 -17.04
N ARG A 327 2.31 -24.31 -16.72
CA ARG A 327 3.75 -24.44 -17.02
C ARG A 327 4.03 -24.39 -18.51
N ASP A 328 3.16 -25.02 -19.30
CA ASP A 328 3.29 -25.10 -20.75
C ASP A 328 2.74 -23.86 -21.48
N LEU A 329 2.08 -22.95 -20.77
CA LEU A 329 1.45 -21.77 -21.33
C LEU A 329 2.51 -20.75 -21.77
N SER A 330 2.68 -20.59 -23.06
CA SER A 330 3.53 -19.53 -23.61
C SER A 330 2.81 -18.17 -23.61
N TRP A 331 3.59 -17.08 -23.61
CA TRP A 331 3.01 -15.72 -23.74
C TRP A 331 2.15 -15.58 -25.00
N SER A 332 2.60 -16.11 -26.13
CA SER A 332 1.84 -16.09 -27.39
C SER A 332 0.50 -16.82 -27.29
N SER A 333 0.49 -18.00 -26.64
CA SER A 333 -0.75 -18.74 -26.40
C SER A 333 -1.69 -17.97 -25.46
N PHE A 334 -1.15 -17.35 -24.42
CA PHE A 334 -1.92 -16.52 -23.49
C PHE A 334 -2.59 -15.34 -24.21
N VAL A 335 -1.83 -14.54 -24.97
CA VAL A 335 -2.39 -13.35 -25.63
C VAL A 335 -3.29 -13.68 -26.81
N SER A 336 -3.16 -14.87 -27.42
CA SER A 336 -4.04 -15.29 -28.52
C SER A 336 -5.50 -15.48 -28.14
N GLY A 337 -5.77 -15.71 -26.85
CA GLY A 337 -7.12 -15.83 -26.30
C GLY A 337 -7.82 -14.50 -26.00
N ILE A 338 -7.07 -13.39 -25.99
CA ILE A 338 -7.57 -12.06 -25.64
C ILE A 338 -8.44 -11.50 -26.77
N LYS A 339 -9.61 -10.97 -26.41
CA LYS A 339 -10.59 -10.41 -27.37
C LYS A 339 -10.93 -8.94 -27.09
N GLU A 340 -10.55 -8.43 -25.94
CA GLU A 340 -10.85 -7.08 -25.47
C GLU A 340 -10.05 -6.04 -26.27
N PRO A 341 -10.72 -5.12 -26.96
CA PRO A 341 -10.07 -4.19 -27.90
C PRO A 341 -9.07 -3.28 -27.20
N GLU A 342 -9.35 -2.83 -25.97
CA GLU A 342 -8.46 -1.95 -25.21
C GLU A 342 -7.15 -2.67 -24.86
N LEU A 343 -7.24 -3.93 -24.45
CA LEU A 343 -6.08 -4.75 -24.09
C LEU A 343 -5.27 -5.10 -25.34
N ILE A 344 -5.93 -5.50 -26.44
CA ILE A 344 -5.27 -5.77 -27.72
C ILE A 344 -4.51 -4.54 -28.20
N GLN A 345 -5.17 -3.37 -28.22
CA GLN A 345 -4.52 -2.12 -28.62
C GLN A 345 -3.30 -1.83 -27.76
N TYR A 346 -3.43 -1.98 -26.45
CA TYR A 346 -2.32 -1.71 -25.53
C TYR A 346 -1.17 -2.70 -25.70
N LEU A 347 -1.46 -3.99 -25.87
CA LEU A 347 -0.44 -5.01 -26.17
C LEU A 347 0.31 -4.70 -27.46
N LYS A 348 -0.37 -4.22 -28.50
CA LYS A 348 0.25 -3.76 -29.75
C LYS A 348 1.17 -2.54 -29.52
N GLU A 349 0.70 -1.53 -28.80
CA GLU A 349 1.51 -0.34 -28.42
C GLU A 349 2.78 -0.75 -27.64
N ARG A 350 2.73 -1.87 -26.92
CA ARG A 350 3.85 -2.40 -26.13
C ARG A 350 4.71 -3.42 -26.88
N ASN A 351 4.37 -3.76 -28.15
CA ASN A 351 4.94 -4.86 -28.92
C ASN A 351 4.93 -6.18 -28.12
N LEU A 352 3.80 -6.49 -27.53
CA LEU A 352 3.54 -7.72 -26.76
C LEU A 352 2.45 -8.59 -27.42
N TYR A 353 1.77 -8.08 -28.45
CA TYR A 353 0.77 -8.80 -29.21
C TYR A 353 1.45 -9.49 -30.40
N ILE A 354 1.38 -10.82 -30.44
CA ILE A 354 2.15 -11.64 -31.38
C ILE A 354 1.32 -12.10 -32.58
N ASN A 355 -0.02 -11.93 -32.54
CA ASN A 355 -0.95 -12.37 -33.58
C ASN A 355 -1.26 -11.29 -34.64
N GLU A 356 -0.47 -10.22 -34.76
CA GLU A 356 -0.60 -9.31 -35.90
C GLU A 356 -0.21 -10.06 -37.18
N PRO A 357 -1.09 -10.01 -38.23
CA PRO A 357 -0.60 -10.39 -39.54
C PRO A 357 0.55 -9.42 -39.88
N THR A 358 1.74 -9.95 -40.05
CA THR A 358 2.80 -9.21 -40.70
C THR A 358 2.26 -8.76 -42.04
N GLU A 359 2.08 -7.47 -42.29
CA GLU A 359 1.93 -6.97 -43.63
C GLU A 359 3.19 -7.48 -44.38
N ALA A 360 2.96 -8.44 -45.25
CA ALA A 360 4.00 -8.87 -46.13
C ALA A 360 4.38 -7.63 -46.94
N GLU A 361 5.56 -7.04 -46.66
CA GLU A 361 6.15 -6.08 -47.58
C GLU A 361 6.19 -6.80 -48.90
N GLY A 362 5.41 -6.31 -49.86
CA GLY A 362 5.33 -6.91 -51.17
C GLY A 362 6.72 -6.95 -51.76
N GLU A 363 7.21 -8.15 -52.07
CA GLU A 363 8.37 -8.33 -52.91
C GLU A 363 8.11 -7.58 -54.22
N ILE A 364 8.88 -6.53 -54.47
CA ILE A 364 8.91 -5.81 -55.73
C ILE A 364 9.82 -6.61 -56.70
#